data_89c3a1042e51747e1fafe64ba49a80bf
#
_entry.id   89c3a1042e51747e1fafe64ba49a80bf
#
_cell.length_a   1.000
_cell.length_b   1.000
_cell.length_c   1.000
_cell.angle_alpha   90.00
_cell.angle_beta   90.00
_cell.angle_gamma   90.00
#
_symmetry.space_group_name_H-M   'P 1'
#
loop_
_entity.id
_entity.type
_entity.pdbx_description
1 polymer ?
#
loop_
_entity_poly.entity_id
_entity_poly.type
_entity_poly.pdbx_seq_one_letter_code
_entity_poly.pdbx_strand_id
1 'polypeptide(L)'
;GWIRAGRMTMGEGRGIVRNTIYNIASSALPLVVAVFTIPLLIRGLGKERFGVLSLGWVLIGYFSLADFGLSRALTKFAAERIGQGKRDELPGLVWTSLFLMTVLGVAGGVLLALLSPVLVTSVLKIESTSTREILASFYLLSAGVPLTVMAAGLRGIPEAFMRFDLSGYVRITLGVFNFLGPAVVLAFTKSVVHVIAALIVGRALSLVAYMLICFRLLPEMKTRVFVDLSRIRPLVKFGGWITVSNVISPIMVNFDRFFLGAMVSVSALAYYSTPWEMVTKLLIIPTSFAAVMFPIFSRKGGAKEAPDPNLYRKSLKYVILALLPFCVISLSFAKEILQIWIGADFALQSFRVLQLMTAAVLLNGLAMMPFSLIQAAGRPDITAKFHILELVLYIPILWLLIREWGISGAAMAWLVRVGIDLILLVTYAGKRIKAAAGSDLNNRDRKFLSW
;
A
#
# COMPACT_ATOMS: atom_id res chain seq x y z
N GLY A 1 -25.47 23.97 4.72
CA GLY A 1 -26.11 23.36 5.90
C GLY A 1 -25.51 22.01 6.27
N TRP A 2 -24.16 21.92 6.48
CA TRP A 2 -23.45 20.65 6.84
C TRP A 2 -22.44 20.91 7.97
N ILE A 3 -22.84 21.70 8.96
CA ILE A 3 -22.09 21.89 10.21
C ILE A 3 -23.00 21.43 11.35
N ARG A 4 -22.99 20.12 11.63
CA ARG A 4 -23.32 19.60 12.97
C ARG A 4 -22.17 18.66 13.37
N ALA A 5 -21.39 19.19 14.29
CA ALA A 5 -20.25 18.52 14.90
C ALA A 5 -20.67 17.27 15.69
N GLY A 6 -19.88 16.20 15.61
CA GLY A 6 -19.70 15.30 16.73
C GLY A 6 -20.37 13.93 16.71
N ARG A 7 -21.24 13.59 15.76
CA ARG A 7 -21.75 12.20 15.63
C ARG A 7 -21.63 11.76 14.18
N MET A 8 -20.90 10.65 13.93
CA MET A 8 -21.06 9.93 12.67
C MET A 8 -22.56 9.63 12.51
N THR A 9 -23.18 10.22 11.48
CA THR A 9 -24.55 9.84 11.13
C THR A 9 -24.54 8.37 10.65
N MET A 10 -25.66 7.65 10.80
CA MET A 10 -25.75 6.27 10.25
C MET A 10 -25.38 6.22 8.75
N GLY A 11 -25.57 7.31 8.01
CA GLY A 11 -25.18 7.44 6.61
C GLY A 11 -23.65 7.49 6.37
N GLU A 12 -22.89 8.15 7.25
CA GLU A 12 -21.42 8.20 7.15
C GLU A 12 -20.79 6.84 7.47
N GLY A 13 -21.31 6.11 8.48
CA GLY A 13 -20.85 4.76 8.81
C GLY A 13 -21.09 3.76 7.67
N ARG A 14 -22.28 3.80 7.04
CA ARG A 14 -22.58 2.98 5.84
C ARG A 14 -21.66 3.32 4.67
N GLY A 15 -21.30 4.60 4.47
CA GLY A 15 -20.36 5.04 3.45
C GLY A 15 -18.96 4.47 3.65
N ILE A 16 -18.43 4.46 4.88
CA ILE A 16 -17.12 3.90 5.20
C ILE A 16 -17.09 2.40 4.96
N VAL A 17 -18.09 1.66 5.46
CA VAL A 17 -18.20 0.21 5.24
C VAL A 17 -18.24 -0.12 3.75
N ARG A 18 -19.10 0.55 2.98
CA ARG A 18 -19.19 0.36 1.53
C ARG A 18 -17.84 0.63 0.83
N ASN A 19 -17.17 1.72 1.15
CA ASN A 19 -15.89 2.08 0.57
C ASN A 19 -14.78 1.08 0.94
N THR A 20 -14.80 0.54 2.16
CA THR A 20 -13.89 -0.53 2.60
C THR A 20 -14.14 -1.82 1.81
N ILE A 21 -15.42 -2.20 1.59
CA ILE A 21 -15.78 -3.36 0.77
C ILE A 21 -15.25 -3.20 -0.66
N TYR A 22 -15.41 -2.03 -1.29
CA TYR A 22 -14.84 -1.78 -2.62
C TYR A 22 -13.31 -1.93 -2.64
N ASN A 23 -12.60 -1.47 -1.60
CA ASN A 23 -11.15 -1.67 -1.50
C ASN A 23 -10.76 -3.14 -1.34
N ILE A 24 -11.47 -3.91 -0.51
CA ILE A 24 -11.23 -5.35 -0.34
C ILE A 24 -11.52 -6.08 -1.66
N ALA A 25 -12.67 -5.86 -2.27
CA ALA A 25 -13.06 -6.50 -3.52
C ALA A 25 -12.06 -6.21 -4.65
N SER A 26 -11.57 -4.96 -4.73
CA SER A 26 -10.59 -4.56 -5.74
C SER A 26 -9.21 -5.23 -5.57
N SER A 27 -8.92 -5.78 -4.41
CA SER A 27 -7.70 -6.51 -4.14
C SER A 27 -7.89 -8.02 -4.24
N ALA A 28 -9.04 -8.55 -3.84
CA ALA A 28 -9.32 -9.98 -3.79
C ALA A 28 -9.73 -10.56 -5.16
N LEU A 29 -10.58 -9.85 -5.93
CA LEU A 29 -11.09 -10.36 -7.19
C LEU A 29 -10.01 -10.69 -8.23
N PRO A 30 -8.96 -9.85 -8.44
CA PRO A 30 -7.86 -10.19 -9.32
C PRO A 30 -7.13 -11.48 -8.93
N LEU A 31 -7.03 -11.78 -7.63
CA LEU A 31 -6.37 -13.01 -7.15
C LEU A 31 -7.17 -14.26 -7.54
N VAL A 32 -8.50 -14.19 -7.49
CA VAL A 32 -9.35 -15.29 -7.96
C VAL A 32 -9.09 -15.57 -9.44
N VAL A 33 -9.05 -14.52 -10.28
CA VAL A 33 -8.73 -14.66 -11.70
C VAL A 33 -7.33 -15.24 -11.91
N ALA A 34 -6.35 -14.82 -11.13
CA ALA A 34 -4.99 -15.32 -11.20
C ALA A 34 -4.89 -16.85 -11.01
N VAL A 35 -5.68 -17.40 -10.07
CA VAL A 35 -5.71 -18.86 -9.79
C VAL A 35 -6.00 -19.67 -11.05
N PHE A 36 -6.92 -19.19 -11.91
CA PHE A 36 -7.28 -19.87 -13.14
C PHE A 36 -6.36 -19.54 -14.33
N THR A 37 -5.87 -18.31 -14.41
CA THR A 37 -5.10 -17.87 -15.58
C THR A 37 -3.61 -18.20 -15.49
N ILE A 38 -3.01 -18.24 -14.31
CA ILE A 38 -1.58 -18.55 -14.14
C ILE A 38 -1.20 -19.93 -14.69
N PRO A 39 -1.94 -21.03 -14.40
CA PRO A 39 -1.62 -22.33 -14.99
C PRO A 39 -1.70 -22.34 -16.53
N LEU A 40 -2.67 -21.62 -17.09
CA LEU A 40 -2.83 -21.49 -18.55
C LEU A 40 -1.63 -20.73 -19.15
N LEU A 41 -1.19 -19.65 -18.52
CA LEU A 41 -0.04 -18.86 -18.96
C LEU A 41 1.27 -19.66 -18.88
N ILE A 42 1.47 -20.46 -17.82
CA ILE A 42 2.65 -21.34 -17.68
C ILE A 42 2.69 -22.38 -18.80
N ARG A 43 1.54 -23.05 -19.06
CA ARG A 43 1.47 -24.08 -20.09
C ARG A 43 1.66 -23.51 -21.50
N GLY A 44 1.11 -22.33 -21.76
CA GLY A 44 1.14 -21.74 -23.10
C GLY A 44 2.45 -21.02 -23.45
N LEU A 45 3.05 -20.30 -22.52
CA LEU A 45 4.29 -19.56 -22.72
C LEU A 45 5.55 -20.42 -22.49
N GLY A 46 5.43 -21.46 -21.67
CA GLY A 46 6.56 -22.19 -21.14
C GLY A 46 7.23 -21.47 -19.94
N LYS A 47 8.08 -22.20 -19.22
CA LYS A 47 8.64 -21.73 -17.93
C LYS A 47 9.45 -20.45 -18.05
N GLU A 48 10.28 -20.32 -19.09
CA GLU A 48 11.18 -19.18 -19.28
C GLU A 48 10.41 -17.87 -19.56
N ARG A 49 9.52 -17.86 -20.58
CA ARG A 49 8.70 -16.68 -20.93
C ARG A 49 7.73 -16.31 -19.82
N PHE A 50 7.18 -17.29 -19.11
CA PHE A 50 6.37 -17.04 -17.93
C PHE A 50 7.18 -16.39 -16.80
N GLY A 51 8.45 -16.79 -16.63
CA GLY A 51 9.38 -16.13 -15.70
C GLY A 51 9.53 -14.64 -16.03
N VAL A 52 9.70 -14.28 -17.30
CA VAL A 52 9.78 -12.88 -17.76
C VAL A 52 8.47 -12.13 -17.48
N LEU A 53 7.32 -12.73 -17.74
CA LEU A 53 6.01 -12.14 -17.41
C LEU A 53 5.86 -11.89 -15.91
N SER A 54 6.31 -12.85 -15.09
CA SER A 54 6.29 -12.74 -13.62
C SER A 54 7.16 -11.59 -13.13
N LEU A 55 8.37 -11.43 -13.72
CA LEU A 55 9.23 -10.28 -13.47
C LEU A 55 8.56 -8.98 -13.91
N GLY A 56 7.84 -8.96 -15.02
CA GLY A 56 7.03 -7.83 -15.46
C GLY A 56 6.01 -7.40 -14.41
N TRP A 57 5.27 -8.35 -13.81
CA TRP A 57 4.32 -8.03 -12.72
C TRP A 57 5.03 -7.47 -11.48
N VAL A 58 6.17 -8.05 -11.09
CA VAL A 58 6.97 -7.59 -9.96
C VAL A 58 7.48 -6.16 -10.22
N LEU A 59 8.07 -5.90 -11.38
CA LEU A 59 8.58 -4.57 -11.74
C LEU A 59 7.46 -3.53 -11.77
N ILE A 60 6.32 -3.82 -12.41
CA ILE A 60 5.15 -2.94 -12.40
C ILE A 60 4.65 -2.69 -10.98
N GLY A 61 4.66 -3.71 -10.12
CA GLY A 61 4.32 -3.58 -8.70
C GLY A 61 5.25 -2.61 -7.98
N TYR A 62 6.56 -2.77 -8.12
CA TYR A 62 7.55 -1.87 -7.53
C TYR A 62 7.47 -0.44 -8.09
N PHE A 63 7.26 -0.27 -9.39
CA PHE A 63 7.10 1.07 -9.97
C PHE A 63 5.83 1.78 -9.50
N SER A 64 4.77 1.05 -9.14
CA SER A 64 3.60 1.66 -8.52
C SER A 64 3.87 2.20 -7.11
N LEU A 65 4.94 1.72 -6.45
CA LEU A 65 5.44 2.24 -5.17
C LEU A 65 6.53 3.31 -5.35
N ALA A 66 7.17 3.34 -6.52
CA ALA A 66 8.24 4.29 -6.85
C ALA A 66 7.72 5.68 -7.31
N ASP A 67 6.48 6.01 -6.94
CA ASP A 67 5.91 7.36 -7.10
C ASP A 67 6.47 8.36 -6.07
N PHE A 68 7.46 7.93 -5.28
CA PHE A 68 8.07 8.71 -4.20
C PHE A 68 7.03 9.32 -3.26
N GLY A 69 5.95 8.59 -2.99
CA GLY A 69 4.88 8.99 -2.08
C GLY A 69 4.02 10.16 -2.58
N LEU A 70 4.20 10.57 -3.85
CA LEU A 70 3.45 11.70 -4.43
C LEU A 70 1.96 11.42 -4.55
N SER A 71 1.53 10.17 -4.79
CA SER A 71 0.10 9.82 -4.80
C SER A 71 -0.56 10.05 -3.44
N ARG A 72 0.10 9.67 -2.36
CA ARG A 72 -0.37 9.97 -1.00
C ARG A 72 -0.34 11.46 -0.68
N ALA A 73 0.71 12.18 -1.13
CA ALA A 73 0.79 13.63 -0.99
C ALA A 73 -0.38 14.31 -1.70
N LEU A 74 -0.66 13.92 -2.95
CA LEU A 74 -1.79 14.46 -3.72
C LEU A 74 -3.12 14.18 -3.03
N THR A 75 -3.36 12.94 -2.60
CA THR A 75 -4.60 12.57 -1.88
C THR A 75 -4.79 13.43 -0.62
N LYS A 76 -3.73 13.58 0.18
CA LYS A 76 -3.74 14.38 1.42
C LYS A 76 -4.05 15.83 1.14
N PHE A 77 -3.27 16.48 0.29
CA PHE A 77 -3.44 17.90 0.01
C PHE A 77 -4.76 18.19 -0.72
N ALA A 78 -5.22 17.30 -1.62
CA ALA A 78 -6.53 17.43 -2.23
C ALA A 78 -7.66 17.32 -1.20
N ALA A 79 -7.60 16.33 -0.29
CA ALA A 79 -8.59 16.17 0.77
C ALA A 79 -8.62 17.38 1.72
N GLU A 80 -7.48 17.97 2.07
CA GLU A 80 -7.40 19.22 2.85
C GLU A 80 -8.09 20.38 2.14
N ARG A 81 -7.79 20.61 0.84
CA ARG A 81 -8.40 21.70 0.06
C ARG A 81 -9.91 21.53 -0.06
N ILE A 82 -10.37 20.29 -0.27
CA ILE A 82 -11.80 19.97 -0.30
C ILE A 82 -12.43 20.27 1.06
N GLY A 83 -11.80 19.87 2.17
CA GLY A 83 -12.28 20.12 3.52
C GLY A 83 -12.35 21.62 3.87
N GLN A 84 -11.43 22.44 3.33
CA GLN A 84 -11.38 23.90 3.49
C GLN A 84 -12.29 24.66 2.51
N GLY A 85 -12.97 23.98 1.59
CA GLY A 85 -13.79 24.62 0.55
C GLY A 85 -12.99 25.25 -0.60
N LYS A 86 -11.67 25.07 -0.66
CA LYS A 86 -10.76 25.67 -1.66
C LYS A 86 -10.60 24.79 -2.91
N ARG A 87 -11.71 24.53 -3.60
CA ARG A 87 -11.73 23.67 -4.79
C ARG A 87 -11.00 24.27 -5.99
N ASP A 88 -10.98 25.58 -6.08
CA ASP A 88 -10.29 26.37 -7.12
C ASP A 88 -8.78 26.16 -7.14
N GLU A 89 -8.19 25.72 -6.03
CA GLU A 89 -6.75 25.40 -5.94
C GLU A 89 -6.42 23.96 -6.42
N LEU A 90 -7.42 23.08 -6.59
CA LEU A 90 -7.18 21.68 -6.96
C LEU A 90 -6.59 21.49 -8.35
N PRO A 91 -7.00 22.20 -9.42
CA PRO A 91 -6.41 22.00 -10.75
C PRO A 91 -4.88 22.18 -10.76
N GLY A 92 -4.38 23.26 -10.15
CA GLY A 92 -2.94 23.52 -10.06
C GLY A 92 -2.21 22.43 -9.24
N LEU A 93 -2.83 21.94 -8.15
CA LEU A 93 -2.26 20.84 -7.36
C LEU A 93 -2.15 19.55 -8.17
N VAL A 94 -3.19 19.18 -8.92
CA VAL A 94 -3.23 17.96 -9.73
C VAL A 94 -2.22 18.04 -10.88
N TRP A 95 -2.21 19.13 -11.64
CA TRP A 95 -1.28 19.30 -12.75
C TRP A 95 0.18 19.33 -12.31
N THR A 96 0.48 20.00 -11.17
CA THR A 96 1.83 20.00 -10.60
C THR A 96 2.24 18.58 -10.15
N SER A 97 1.34 17.84 -9.52
CA SER A 97 1.62 16.46 -9.13
C SER A 97 1.83 15.55 -10.33
N LEU A 98 1.01 15.68 -11.39
CA LEU A 98 1.17 14.93 -12.64
C LEU A 98 2.50 15.24 -13.33
N PHE A 99 2.90 16.51 -13.36
CA PHE A 99 4.20 16.92 -13.91
C PHE A 99 5.35 16.22 -13.18
N LEU A 100 5.35 16.25 -11.83
CA LEU A 100 6.37 15.58 -11.03
C LEU A 100 6.38 14.07 -11.26
N MET A 101 5.20 13.44 -11.31
CA MET A 101 5.06 12.01 -11.55
C MET A 101 5.51 11.61 -12.95
N THR A 102 5.28 12.47 -13.95
CA THR A 102 5.79 12.26 -15.31
C THR A 102 7.31 12.30 -15.34
N VAL A 103 7.92 13.33 -14.71
CA VAL A 103 9.39 13.44 -14.63
C VAL A 103 9.99 12.21 -13.92
N LEU A 104 9.46 11.82 -12.77
CA LEU A 104 9.94 10.64 -12.02
C LEU A 104 9.69 9.34 -12.78
N GLY A 105 8.53 9.20 -13.41
CA GLY A 105 8.18 8.03 -14.21
C GLY A 105 9.09 7.88 -15.43
N VAL A 106 9.37 8.97 -16.13
CA VAL A 106 10.31 8.98 -17.27
C VAL A 106 11.72 8.66 -16.80
N ALA A 107 12.19 9.28 -15.71
CA ALA A 107 13.51 9.00 -15.15
C ALA A 107 13.65 7.52 -14.75
N GLY A 108 12.62 6.95 -14.08
CA GLY A 108 12.58 5.52 -13.72
C GLY A 108 12.52 4.61 -14.95
N GLY A 109 11.76 4.98 -15.96
CA GLY A 109 11.70 4.26 -17.24
C GLY A 109 13.03 4.26 -17.98
N VAL A 110 13.69 5.42 -18.08
CA VAL A 110 15.03 5.52 -18.69
C VAL A 110 16.04 4.70 -17.92
N LEU A 111 16.03 4.77 -16.60
CA LEU A 111 16.91 3.96 -15.74
C LEU A 111 16.72 2.46 -16.00
N LEU A 112 15.46 2.00 -16.03
CA LEU A 112 15.16 0.59 -16.35
C LEU A 112 15.62 0.22 -17.75
N ALA A 113 15.40 1.08 -18.75
CA ALA A 113 15.84 0.82 -20.12
C ALA A 113 17.37 0.70 -20.23
N LEU A 114 18.12 1.56 -19.53
CA LEU A 114 19.58 1.49 -19.48
C LEU A 114 20.10 0.27 -18.75
N LEU A 115 19.41 -0.20 -17.71
CA LEU A 115 19.77 -1.39 -16.95
C LEU A 115 19.30 -2.68 -17.62
N SER A 116 18.35 -2.63 -18.55
CA SER A 116 17.77 -3.82 -19.20
C SER A 116 18.78 -4.75 -19.84
N PRO A 117 19.81 -4.29 -20.59
CA PRO A 117 20.81 -5.20 -21.14
C PRO A 117 21.55 -5.98 -20.04
N VAL A 118 22.00 -5.29 -18.98
CA VAL A 118 22.72 -5.92 -17.86
C VAL A 118 21.82 -6.90 -17.12
N LEU A 119 20.55 -6.54 -16.89
CA LEU A 119 19.58 -7.42 -16.24
C LEU A 119 19.35 -8.69 -17.03
N VAL A 120 19.17 -8.59 -18.35
CA VAL A 120 18.87 -9.73 -19.22
C VAL A 120 20.09 -10.62 -19.42
N THR A 121 21.28 -10.07 -19.69
CA THR A 121 22.46 -10.86 -20.02
C THR A 121 23.24 -11.34 -18.81
N SER A 122 23.42 -10.49 -17.79
CA SER A 122 24.31 -10.78 -16.66
C SER A 122 23.57 -11.33 -15.43
N VAL A 123 22.36 -10.83 -15.14
CA VAL A 123 21.60 -11.22 -13.95
C VAL A 123 20.73 -12.44 -14.24
N LEU A 124 19.91 -12.38 -15.31
CA LEU A 124 18.99 -13.46 -15.65
C LEU A 124 19.68 -14.59 -16.43
N LYS A 125 20.87 -14.35 -17.00
CA LYS A 125 21.69 -15.33 -17.76
C LYS A 125 20.87 -16.08 -18.81
N ILE A 126 20.01 -15.37 -19.54
CA ILE A 126 19.10 -15.96 -20.52
C ILE A 126 19.90 -16.37 -21.77
N GLU A 127 19.76 -17.62 -22.17
CA GLU A 127 20.48 -18.17 -23.32
C GLU A 127 20.01 -17.55 -24.65
N SER A 128 20.89 -17.51 -25.63
CA SER A 128 20.96 -16.66 -26.81
C SER A 128 19.71 -16.56 -27.72
N THR A 129 18.83 -17.54 -27.75
CA THR A 129 17.71 -17.59 -28.70
C THR A 129 16.54 -16.64 -28.32
N SER A 130 16.35 -16.37 -27.04
CA SER A 130 15.24 -15.54 -26.54
C SER A 130 15.69 -14.13 -26.10
N THR A 131 16.97 -13.81 -26.10
CA THR A 131 17.52 -12.56 -25.55
C THR A 131 16.91 -11.31 -26.18
N ARG A 132 16.74 -11.27 -27.51
CA ARG A 132 16.11 -10.11 -28.20
C ARG A 132 14.66 -9.92 -27.80
N GLU A 133 13.89 -10.99 -27.72
CA GLU A 133 12.48 -10.94 -27.32
C GLU A 133 12.33 -10.45 -25.90
N ILE A 134 13.16 -10.93 -24.99
CA ILE A 134 13.14 -10.55 -23.58
C ILE A 134 13.60 -9.10 -23.40
N LEU A 135 14.66 -8.68 -24.09
CA LEU A 135 15.12 -7.30 -24.05
C LEU A 135 14.05 -6.33 -24.58
N ALA A 136 13.37 -6.66 -25.69
CA ALA A 136 12.23 -5.89 -26.19
C ALA A 136 11.11 -5.79 -25.16
N SER A 137 10.84 -6.88 -24.42
CA SER A 137 9.87 -6.89 -23.31
C SER A 137 10.25 -5.94 -22.19
N PHE A 138 11.53 -5.88 -21.81
CA PHE A 138 12.02 -4.93 -20.79
C PHE A 138 11.97 -3.47 -21.25
N TYR A 139 12.29 -3.17 -22.52
CA TYR A 139 12.12 -1.83 -23.07
C TYR A 139 10.64 -1.40 -23.08
N LEU A 140 9.74 -2.32 -23.40
CA LEU A 140 8.31 -2.05 -23.36
C LEU A 140 7.83 -1.82 -21.92
N LEU A 141 8.31 -2.61 -20.94
CA LEU A 141 8.07 -2.36 -19.53
C LEU A 141 8.57 -0.98 -19.08
N SER A 142 9.76 -0.58 -19.57
CA SER A 142 10.33 0.74 -19.28
C SER A 142 9.41 1.88 -19.75
N ALA A 143 8.83 1.76 -20.95
CA ALA A 143 7.84 2.72 -21.45
C ALA A 143 6.53 2.73 -20.63
N GLY A 144 6.22 1.63 -19.94
CA GLY A 144 5.06 1.52 -19.05
C GLY A 144 5.22 2.19 -17.69
N VAL A 145 6.47 2.50 -17.26
CA VAL A 145 6.74 3.11 -15.94
C VAL A 145 6.02 4.45 -15.75
N PRO A 146 6.15 5.44 -16.66
CA PRO A 146 5.45 6.72 -16.51
C PRO A 146 3.94 6.55 -16.41
N LEU A 147 3.35 5.67 -17.22
CA LEU A 147 1.91 5.40 -17.22
C LEU A 147 1.45 4.86 -15.86
N THR A 148 2.24 3.96 -15.28
CA THR A 148 1.95 3.35 -13.97
C THR A 148 2.01 4.38 -12.84
N VAL A 149 3.06 5.22 -12.81
CA VAL A 149 3.26 6.25 -11.78
C VAL A 149 2.16 7.32 -11.86
N MET A 150 1.85 7.81 -13.06
CA MET A 150 0.78 8.80 -13.26
C MET A 150 -0.60 8.26 -12.87
N ALA A 151 -0.93 7.02 -13.26
CA ALA A 151 -2.19 6.40 -12.91
C ALA A 151 -2.33 6.20 -11.40
N ALA A 152 -1.25 5.80 -10.71
CA ALA A 152 -1.22 5.68 -9.25
C ALA A 152 -1.51 7.03 -8.57
N GLY A 153 -0.97 8.12 -9.10
CA GLY A 153 -1.22 9.46 -8.58
C GLY A 153 -2.64 9.95 -8.77
N LEU A 154 -3.16 9.85 -9.99
CA LEU A 154 -4.52 10.30 -10.29
C LEU A 154 -5.60 9.56 -9.48
N ARG A 155 -5.35 8.31 -9.10
CA ARG A 155 -6.21 7.56 -8.18
C ARG A 155 -6.46 8.31 -6.87
N GLY A 156 -5.51 9.11 -6.41
CA GLY A 156 -5.64 9.89 -5.18
C GLY A 156 -6.78 10.92 -5.21
N ILE A 157 -7.20 11.39 -6.39
CA ILE A 157 -8.28 12.39 -6.52
C ILE A 157 -9.65 11.79 -6.20
N PRO A 158 -10.16 10.72 -6.85
CA PRO A 158 -11.42 10.12 -6.43
C PRO A 158 -11.40 9.66 -4.97
N GLU A 159 -10.27 9.18 -4.43
CA GLU A 159 -10.15 8.84 -3.02
C GLU A 159 -10.29 10.07 -2.11
N ALA A 160 -9.69 11.22 -2.48
CA ALA A 160 -9.85 12.48 -1.76
C ALA A 160 -11.29 13.00 -1.77
N PHE A 161 -12.03 12.72 -2.86
CA PHE A 161 -13.48 12.98 -2.95
C PHE A 161 -14.34 11.91 -2.28
N MET A 162 -13.75 10.89 -1.64
CA MET A 162 -14.45 9.74 -1.04
C MET A 162 -15.23 8.88 -2.06
N ARG A 163 -14.84 8.94 -3.34
CA ARG A 163 -15.45 8.17 -4.43
C ARG A 163 -14.62 6.90 -4.68
N PHE A 164 -14.53 6.05 -3.65
CA PHE A 164 -13.84 4.75 -3.71
C PHE A 164 -14.50 3.76 -4.66
N ASP A 165 -15.79 3.96 -4.96
CA ASP A 165 -16.50 3.26 -6.03
C ASP A 165 -15.78 3.44 -7.38
N LEU A 166 -15.46 4.68 -7.77
CA LEU A 166 -14.80 4.98 -9.04
C LEU A 166 -13.37 4.42 -9.09
N SER A 167 -12.59 4.63 -8.02
CA SER A 167 -11.24 4.07 -7.96
C SER A 167 -11.26 2.53 -7.89
N GLY A 168 -12.25 1.94 -7.21
CA GLY A 168 -12.46 0.51 -7.11
C GLY A 168 -12.75 -0.14 -8.46
N TYR A 169 -13.64 0.43 -9.26
CA TYR A 169 -13.95 -0.08 -10.62
C TYR A 169 -12.69 -0.12 -11.49
N VAL A 170 -11.90 0.96 -11.55
CA VAL A 170 -10.67 0.97 -12.35
C VAL A 170 -9.67 -0.07 -11.82
N ARG A 171 -9.52 -0.20 -10.49
CA ARG A 171 -8.61 -1.18 -9.89
C ARG A 171 -9.03 -2.62 -10.14
N ILE A 172 -10.33 -2.94 -10.03
CA ILE A 172 -10.86 -4.26 -10.33
C ILE A 172 -10.59 -4.60 -11.80
N THR A 173 -11.00 -3.72 -12.72
CA THR A 173 -10.83 -3.92 -14.15
C THR A 173 -9.37 -4.11 -14.53
N LEU A 174 -8.48 -3.24 -14.03
CA LEU A 174 -7.04 -3.35 -14.27
C LEU A 174 -6.45 -4.63 -13.65
N GLY A 175 -6.87 -4.97 -12.42
CA GLY A 175 -6.40 -6.17 -11.72
C GLY A 175 -6.80 -7.46 -12.45
N VAL A 176 -8.04 -7.55 -12.90
CA VAL A 176 -8.53 -8.65 -13.73
C VAL A 176 -7.79 -8.68 -15.07
N PHE A 177 -7.63 -7.53 -15.72
CA PHE A 177 -6.95 -7.41 -17.01
C PHE A 177 -5.46 -7.78 -16.92
N ASN A 178 -4.79 -7.58 -15.79
CA ASN A 178 -3.40 -8.01 -15.57
C ASN A 178 -3.18 -9.51 -15.77
N PHE A 179 -4.21 -10.33 -15.59
CA PHE A 179 -4.15 -11.78 -15.75
C PHE A 179 -4.89 -12.25 -17.00
N LEU A 180 -6.10 -11.73 -17.27
CA LEU A 180 -6.87 -12.09 -18.46
C LEU A 180 -6.26 -11.51 -19.75
N GLY A 181 -5.74 -10.30 -19.75
CA GLY A 181 -5.11 -9.68 -20.92
C GLY A 181 -3.99 -10.55 -21.52
N PRO A 182 -2.97 -10.93 -20.71
CA PRO A 182 -1.97 -11.91 -21.10
C PRO A 182 -2.54 -13.24 -21.60
N ALA A 183 -3.57 -13.78 -20.92
CA ALA A 183 -4.19 -15.04 -21.31
C ALA A 183 -4.93 -14.97 -22.65
N VAL A 184 -5.60 -13.85 -22.93
CA VAL A 184 -6.26 -13.60 -24.23
C VAL A 184 -5.22 -13.47 -25.33
N VAL A 185 -4.15 -12.69 -25.12
CA VAL A 185 -3.08 -12.54 -26.12
C VAL A 185 -2.39 -13.87 -26.42
N LEU A 186 -2.23 -14.73 -25.41
CA LEU A 186 -1.66 -16.07 -25.56
C LEU A 186 -2.44 -16.95 -26.56
N ALA A 187 -3.75 -16.75 -26.71
CA ALA A 187 -4.55 -17.49 -27.69
C ALA A 187 -4.17 -17.16 -29.14
N PHE A 188 -3.55 -16.00 -29.39
CA PHE A 188 -3.15 -15.54 -30.73
C PHE A 188 -1.64 -15.64 -30.98
N THR A 189 -0.82 -15.53 -29.95
CA THR A 189 0.65 -15.55 -30.06
C THR A 189 1.33 -16.04 -28.78
N LYS A 190 2.42 -16.78 -28.98
CA LYS A 190 3.28 -17.22 -27.85
C LYS A 190 4.41 -16.24 -27.53
N SER A 191 4.45 -15.07 -28.16
CA SER A 191 5.48 -14.06 -27.90
C SER A 191 5.25 -13.34 -26.60
N VAL A 192 6.27 -13.33 -25.72
CA VAL A 192 6.20 -12.62 -24.43
C VAL A 192 6.12 -11.11 -24.61
N VAL A 193 6.64 -10.56 -25.73
CA VAL A 193 6.54 -9.12 -26.03
C VAL A 193 5.07 -8.69 -26.16
N HIS A 194 4.26 -9.43 -26.89
CA HIS A 194 2.84 -9.12 -27.06
C HIS A 194 2.05 -9.29 -25.75
N VAL A 195 2.43 -10.29 -24.94
CA VAL A 195 1.83 -10.51 -23.61
C VAL A 195 2.16 -9.33 -22.66
N ILE A 196 3.40 -8.85 -22.68
CA ILE A 196 3.81 -7.65 -21.93
C ILE A 196 3.13 -6.40 -22.50
N ALA A 197 2.99 -6.27 -23.83
CA ALA A 197 2.25 -5.18 -24.46
C ALA A 197 0.81 -5.07 -23.93
N ALA A 198 0.13 -6.19 -23.72
CA ALA A 198 -1.21 -6.18 -23.09
C ALA A 198 -1.18 -5.55 -21.70
N LEU A 199 -0.17 -5.82 -20.88
CA LEU A 199 -0.04 -5.17 -19.56
C LEU A 199 0.11 -3.66 -19.69
N ILE A 200 0.93 -3.18 -20.63
CA ILE A 200 1.14 -1.75 -20.85
C ILE A 200 -0.12 -1.07 -21.38
N VAL A 201 -0.84 -1.72 -22.31
CA VAL A 201 -2.17 -1.24 -22.76
C VAL A 201 -3.12 -1.11 -21.57
N GLY A 202 -3.18 -2.10 -20.67
CA GLY A 202 -3.96 -2.01 -19.44
C GLY A 202 -3.59 -0.79 -18.57
N ARG A 203 -2.28 -0.46 -18.46
CA ARG A 203 -1.82 0.74 -17.75
C ARG A 203 -2.26 2.03 -18.45
N ALA A 204 -2.13 2.09 -19.76
CA ALA A 204 -2.60 3.23 -20.55
C ALA A 204 -4.11 3.45 -20.39
N LEU A 205 -4.91 2.37 -20.50
CA LEU A 205 -6.36 2.43 -20.30
C LEU A 205 -6.72 2.89 -18.87
N SER A 206 -6.01 2.41 -17.85
CA SER A 206 -6.24 2.85 -16.47
C SER A 206 -5.90 4.33 -16.26
N LEU A 207 -4.81 4.82 -16.86
CA LEU A 207 -4.45 6.24 -16.84
C LEU A 207 -5.54 7.10 -17.49
N VAL A 208 -6.01 6.71 -18.67
CA VAL A 208 -7.11 7.40 -19.36
C VAL A 208 -8.38 7.39 -18.50
N ALA A 209 -8.74 6.24 -17.92
CA ALA A 209 -9.91 6.13 -17.05
C ALA A 209 -9.81 7.07 -15.84
N TYR A 210 -8.66 7.10 -15.14
CA TYR A 210 -8.46 8.03 -14.01
C TYR A 210 -8.47 9.48 -14.46
N MET A 211 -7.91 9.82 -15.62
CA MET A 211 -7.96 11.18 -16.16
C MET A 211 -9.39 11.62 -16.44
N LEU A 212 -10.21 10.74 -17.06
CA LEU A 212 -11.63 11.01 -17.30
C LEU A 212 -12.42 11.18 -16.00
N ILE A 213 -12.13 10.38 -14.99
CA ILE A 213 -12.73 10.52 -13.64
C ILE A 213 -12.35 11.87 -13.03
N CYS A 214 -11.08 12.26 -13.10
CA CYS A 214 -10.61 13.56 -12.60
C CYS A 214 -11.32 14.72 -13.31
N PHE A 215 -11.46 14.67 -14.64
CA PHE A 215 -12.18 15.69 -15.40
C PHE A 215 -13.68 15.75 -15.08
N ARG A 216 -14.28 14.65 -14.65
CA ARG A 216 -15.69 14.65 -14.17
C ARG A 216 -15.83 15.23 -12.77
N LEU A 217 -14.88 14.94 -11.87
CA LEU A 217 -14.90 15.42 -10.50
C LEU A 217 -14.43 16.88 -10.37
N LEU A 218 -13.57 17.31 -11.28
CA LEU A 218 -12.91 18.63 -11.35
C LEU A 218 -12.94 19.13 -12.80
N PRO A 219 -14.08 19.63 -13.30
CA PRO A 219 -14.18 20.13 -14.66
C PRO A 219 -13.20 21.27 -14.97
N GLU A 220 -12.82 22.05 -13.97
CA GLU A 220 -11.88 23.18 -14.06
C GLU A 220 -10.45 22.72 -14.47
N MET A 221 -10.11 21.44 -14.31
CA MET A 221 -8.85 20.90 -14.82
C MET A 221 -8.71 20.99 -16.34
N LYS A 222 -9.82 21.05 -17.11
CA LYS A 222 -9.78 21.16 -18.56
C LYS A 222 -9.38 22.57 -19.03
N THR A 223 -9.73 23.58 -18.26
CA THR A 223 -9.54 24.99 -18.62
C THR A 223 -8.33 25.61 -17.93
N ARG A 224 -7.90 25.07 -16.81
CA ARG A 224 -6.80 25.58 -15.98
C ARG A 224 -5.65 24.59 -15.94
N VAL A 225 -4.90 24.52 -17.05
CA VAL A 225 -3.69 23.67 -17.16
C VAL A 225 -2.48 24.52 -16.82
N PHE A 226 -1.99 24.39 -15.58
CA PHE A 226 -0.77 25.09 -15.15
C PHE A 226 -0.04 24.32 -14.05
N VAL A 227 1.28 24.45 -14.04
CA VAL A 227 2.16 23.90 -13.00
C VAL A 227 2.51 25.03 -12.03
N ASP A 228 2.17 24.82 -10.76
CA ASP A 228 2.47 25.77 -9.70
C ASP A 228 3.75 25.33 -8.96
N LEU A 229 4.87 25.98 -9.29
CA LEU A 229 6.17 25.66 -8.74
C LEU A 229 6.22 25.78 -7.21
N SER A 230 5.39 26.64 -6.60
CA SER A 230 5.32 26.81 -5.14
C SER A 230 4.85 25.55 -4.42
N ARG A 231 4.10 24.68 -5.10
CA ARG A 231 3.56 23.42 -4.58
C ARG A 231 4.54 22.25 -4.67
N ILE A 232 5.59 22.36 -5.46
CA ILE A 232 6.58 21.28 -5.64
C ILE A 232 7.24 20.94 -4.31
N ARG A 233 7.76 21.94 -3.59
CA ARG A 233 8.47 21.71 -2.32
C ARG A 233 7.62 21.02 -1.27
N PRO A 234 6.36 21.42 -0.98
CA PRO A 234 5.48 20.68 -0.06
C PRO A 234 5.20 19.25 -0.50
N LEU A 235 4.92 19.01 -1.79
CA LEU A 235 4.64 17.69 -2.35
C LEU A 235 5.85 16.75 -2.20
N VAL A 236 7.03 17.20 -2.62
CA VAL A 236 8.29 16.42 -2.54
C VAL A 236 8.70 16.19 -1.09
N LYS A 237 8.57 17.18 -0.21
CA LYS A 237 8.89 17.01 1.21
C LYS A 237 8.00 15.98 1.88
N PHE A 238 6.68 16.04 1.64
CA PHE A 238 5.74 15.08 2.21
C PHE A 238 5.94 13.69 1.57
N GLY A 239 6.00 13.62 0.24
CA GLY A 239 6.21 12.38 -0.50
C GLY A 239 7.54 11.70 -0.16
N GLY A 240 8.62 12.47 -0.03
CA GLY A 240 9.93 11.95 0.33
C GLY A 240 9.95 11.21 1.68
N TRP A 241 9.27 11.74 2.69
CA TRP A 241 9.14 11.04 3.99
C TRP A 241 8.27 9.77 3.88
N ILE A 242 7.24 9.78 3.04
CA ILE A 242 6.47 8.56 2.72
C ILE A 242 7.37 7.52 2.04
N THR A 243 8.25 7.95 1.13
CA THR A 243 9.19 7.07 0.43
C THR A 243 10.16 6.39 1.39
N VAL A 244 10.69 7.13 2.38
CA VAL A 244 11.53 6.52 3.43
C VAL A 244 10.82 5.35 4.11
N SER A 245 9.56 5.55 4.51
CA SER A 245 8.74 4.46 5.08
C SER A 245 8.51 3.32 4.09
N ASN A 246 8.23 3.63 2.82
CA ASN A 246 7.98 2.64 1.77
C ASN A 246 9.22 1.81 1.39
N VAL A 247 10.43 2.33 1.63
CA VAL A 247 11.68 1.60 1.41
C VAL A 247 12.05 0.78 2.64
N ILE A 248 11.99 1.37 3.83
CA ILE A 248 12.42 0.71 5.07
C ILE A 248 11.49 -0.44 5.45
N SER A 249 10.17 -0.27 5.31
CA SER A 249 9.21 -1.29 5.71
C SER A 249 9.38 -2.64 4.97
N PRO A 250 9.50 -2.72 3.64
CA PRO A 250 9.79 -3.97 2.94
C PRO A 250 11.14 -4.60 3.31
N ILE A 251 12.15 -3.77 3.60
CA ILE A 251 13.43 -4.26 4.09
C ILE A 251 13.22 -5.00 5.41
N MET A 252 12.59 -4.36 6.39
CA MET A 252 12.30 -4.99 7.69
C MET A 252 11.48 -6.28 7.57
N VAL A 253 10.51 -6.31 6.65
CA VAL A 253 9.64 -7.47 6.43
C VAL A 253 10.36 -8.67 5.83
N ASN A 254 11.49 -8.46 5.16
CA ASN A 254 12.23 -9.55 4.52
C ASN A 254 13.52 -9.95 5.26
N PHE A 255 14.01 -9.13 6.19
CA PHE A 255 15.24 -9.43 6.93
C PHE A 255 15.14 -10.72 7.75
N ASP A 256 13.99 -11.00 8.34
CA ASP A 256 13.76 -12.23 9.10
C ASP A 256 14.03 -13.49 8.27
N ARG A 257 13.63 -13.50 7.01
CA ARG A 257 13.85 -14.62 6.08
C ARG A 257 15.34 -14.78 5.74
N PHE A 258 16.05 -13.67 5.52
CA PHE A 258 17.48 -13.72 5.26
C PHE A 258 18.26 -14.25 6.47
N PHE A 259 17.94 -13.78 7.68
CA PHE A 259 18.58 -14.24 8.90
C PHE A 259 18.25 -15.71 9.20
N LEU A 260 16.99 -16.12 9.01
CA LEU A 260 16.60 -17.53 9.19
C LEU A 260 17.33 -18.44 8.19
N GLY A 261 17.42 -18.06 6.92
CA GLY A 261 18.13 -18.83 5.93
C GLY A 261 19.62 -18.97 6.23
N ALA A 262 20.24 -17.89 6.74
CA ALA A 262 21.66 -17.86 7.06
C ALA A 262 22.00 -18.54 8.41
N MET A 263 21.14 -18.43 9.43
CA MET A 263 21.44 -18.88 10.80
C MET A 263 20.87 -20.24 11.15
N VAL A 264 19.76 -20.64 10.53
CA VAL A 264 19.08 -21.89 10.84
C VAL A 264 19.18 -22.88 9.68
N SER A 265 18.39 -22.72 8.64
CA SER A 265 18.47 -23.48 7.38
C SER A 265 17.46 -22.95 6.36
N VAL A 266 17.68 -23.30 5.08
CA VAL A 266 16.71 -22.99 4.01
C VAL A 266 15.40 -23.75 4.21
N SER A 267 15.42 -24.97 4.75
CA SER A 267 14.21 -25.73 5.08
C SER A 267 13.38 -25.10 6.19
N ALA A 268 14.02 -24.47 7.17
CA ALA A 268 13.33 -23.72 8.23
C ALA A 268 12.50 -22.55 7.69
N LEU A 269 12.89 -21.97 6.53
CA LEU A 269 12.12 -20.90 5.88
C LEU A 269 10.70 -21.35 5.52
N ALA A 270 10.50 -22.62 5.14
CA ALA A 270 9.15 -23.11 4.81
C ALA A 270 8.22 -23.05 6.02
N TYR A 271 8.71 -23.49 7.20
CA TYR A 271 7.97 -23.50 8.46
C TYR A 271 7.65 -22.10 8.99
N TYR A 272 8.45 -21.09 8.60
CA TYR A 272 8.22 -19.69 8.94
C TYR A 272 7.34 -18.98 7.90
N SER A 273 7.68 -19.11 6.61
CA SER A 273 7.06 -18.33 5.53
C SER A 273 5.60 -18.72 5.28
N THR A 274 5.24 -20.00 5.44
CA THR A 274 3.87 -20.46 5.22
C THR A 274 2.87 -19.87 6.23
N PRO A 275 3.09 -19.93 7.57
CA PRO A 275 2.27 -19.20 8.53
C PRO A 275 2.23 -17.69 8.25
N TRP A 276 3.36 -17.09 7.91
CA TRP A 276 3.43 -15.66 7.61
C TRP A 276 2.54 -15.28 6.41
N GLU A 277 2.64 -16.01 5.29
CA GLU A 277 1.80 -15.77 4.11
C GLU A 277 0.31 -15.93 4.43
N MET A 278 -0.04 -16.89 5.27
CA MET A 278 -1.42 -17.14 5.68
C MET A 278 -1.99 -15.96 6.48
N VAL A 279 -1.34 -15.56 7.59
CA VAL A 279 -1.94 -14.59 8.50
C VAL A 279 -1.82 -13.14 8.01
N THR A 280 -0.78 -12.81 7.25
CA THR A 280 -0.61 -11.45 6.73
C THR A 280 -1.66 -11.07 5.69
N LYS A 281 -2.36 -12.04 5.08
CA LYS A 281 -3.53 -11.74 4.23
C LYS A 281 -4.67 -11.08 5.02
N LEU A 282 -4.76 -11.29 6.32
CA LEU A 282 -5.73 -10.59 7.16
C LEU A 282 -5.48 -9.08 7.22
N LEU A 283 -4.25 -8.62 6.96
CA LEU A 283 -3.92 -7.20 6.92
C LEU A 283 -4.61 -6.45 5.77
N ILE A 284 -5.23 -7.15 4.80
CA ILE A 284 -6.06 -6.52 3.78
C ILE A 284 -7.22 -5.72 4.40
N ILE A 285 -7.74 -6.17 5.54
CA ILE A 285 -8.86 -5.53 6.24
C ILE A 285 -8.43 -4.16 6.80
N PRO A 286 -7.43 -4.08 7.71
CA PRO A 286 -7.03 -2.79 8.28
C PRO A 286 -6.37 -1.86 7.25
N THR A 287 -5.65 -2.37 6.24
CA THR A 287 -5.09 -1.53 5.18
C THR A 287 -6.17 -0.89 4.31
N SER A 288 -7.21 -1.65 3.95
CA SER A 288 -8.36 -1.12 3.20
C SER A 288 -9.13 -0.07 4.00
N PHE A 289 -9.29 -0.31 5.30
CA PHE A 289 -9.94 0.65 6.20
C PHE A 289 -9.10 1.91 6.39
N ALA A 290 -7.78 1.78 6.58
CA ALA A 290 -6.85 2.91 6.67
C ALA A 290 -6.85 3.78 5.41
N ALA A 291 -6.94 3.17 4.23
CA ALA A 291 -7.04 3.89 2.96
C ALA A 291 -8.28 4.79 2.90
N VAL A 292 -9.42 4.32 3.43
CA VAL A 292 -10.67 5.13 3.53
C VAL A 292 -10.54 6.21 4.60
N MET A 293 -9.93 5.88 5.75
CA MET A 293 -9.81 6.82 6.88
C MET A 293 -8.81 7.93 6.61
N PHE A 294 -7.77 7.68 5.81
CA PHE A 294 -6.72 8.67 5.50
C PHE A 294 -7.26 9.99 4.94
N PRO A 295 -8.06 10.04 3.86
CA PRO A 295 -8.63 11.29 3.37
C PRO A 295 -9.64 11.90 4.35
N ILE A 296 -10.35 11.10 5.17
CA ILE A 296 -11.27 11.61 6.19
C ILE A 296 -10.48 12.36 7.27
N PHE A 297 -9.39 11.77 7.77
CA PHE A 297 -8.50 12.42 8.72
C PHE A 297 -7.85 13.68 8.12
N SER A 298 -7.49 13.66 6.83
CA SER A 298 -6.90 14.81 6.14
C SER A 298 -7.89 15.97 5.96
N ARG A 299 -9.19 15.69 5.78
CA ARG A 299 -10.23 16.73 5.66
C ARG A 299 -10.52 17.45 6.97
N LYS A 300 -10.60 16.68 8.08
CA LYS A 300 -10.97 17.17 9.40
C LYS A 300 -9.79 17.68 10.23
N GLY A 301 -8.57 17.39 9.80
CA GLY A 301 -7.35 17.69 10.55
C GLY A 301 -6.31 18.34 9.65
N GLY A 302 -6.60 19.48 9.02
CA GLY A 302 -5.54 20.31 8.45
C GLY A 302 -4.43 20.54 9.50
N ALA A 303 -3.22 20.98 9.10
CA ALA A 303 -2.04 21.06 9.97
C ALA A 303 -2.26 21.82 11.32
N LYS A 304 -3.40 22.50 11.49
CA LYS A 304 -3.78 23.28 12.68
C LYS A 304 -4.96 22.72 13.48
N GLU A 305 -5.73 21.76 12.95
CA GLU A 305 -6.90 21.21 13.67
C GLU A 305 -6.64 19.79 14.17
N ALA A 306 -7.19 19.47 15.36
CA ALA A 306 -7.10 18.14 15.92
C ALA A 306 -7.95 17.16 15.12
N PRO A 307 -7.46 15.94 14.92
CA PRO A 307 -8.30 14.85 14.51
C PRO A 307 -9.40 14.61 15.56
N ASP A 308 -10.63 14.37 15.12
CA ASP A 308 -11.75 14.04 16.01
C ASP A 308 -11.43 12.79 16.85
N PRO A 309 -11.30 12.91 18.20
CA PRO A 309 -10.93 11.78 19.06
C PRO A 309 -11.94 10.63 18.99
N ASN A 310 -13.24 10.95 18.77
CA ASN A 310 -14.29 9.95 18.68
C ASN A 310 -14.19 9.16 17.38
N LEU A 311 -13.85 9.83 16.29
CA LEU A 311 -13.60 9.16 15.00
C LEU A 311 -12.41 8.21 15.08
N TYR A 312 -11.32 8.64 15.71
CA TYR A 312 -10.13 7.81 15.92
C TYR A 312 -10.44 6.57 16.78
N ARG A 313 -11.11 6.75 17.93
CA ARG A 313 -11.51 5.62 18.79
C ARG A 313 -12.46 4.65 18.09
N LYS A 314 -13.42 5.15 17.32
CA LYS A 314 -14.32 4.30 16.51
C LYS A 314 -13.56 3.52 15.44
N SER A 315 -12.58 4.16 14.78
CA SER A 315 -11.78 3.46 13.76
C SER A 315 -10.98 2.30 14.35
N LEU A 316 -10.37 2.47 15.53
CA LEU A 316 -9.70 1.39 16.26
C LEU A 316 -10.69 0.27 16.62
N LYS A 317 -11.87 0.62 17.15
CA LYS A 317 -12.90 -0.37 17.51
C LYS A 317 -13.33 -1.22 16.31
N TYR A 318 -13.53 -0.60 15.13
CA TYR A 318 -13.95 -1.36 13.95
C TYR A 318 -12.84 -2.29 13.44
N VAL A 319 -11.56 -1.87 13.50
CA VAL A 319 -10.43 -2.75 13.15
C VAL A 319 -10.36 -3.94 14.11
N ILE A 320 -10.51 -3.72 15.43
CA ILE A 320 -10.53 -4.80 16.42
C ILE A 320 -11.67 -5.77 16.09
N LEU A 321 -12.90 -5.28 15.97
CA LEU A 321 -14.07 -6.12 15.71
C LEU A 321 -13.94 -6.95 14.41
N ALA A 322 -13.29 -6.40 13.40
CA ALA A 322 -13.08 -7.08 12.13
C ALA A 322 -11.96 -8.13 12.17
N LEU A 323 -10.88 -7.89 12.91
CA LEU A 323 -9.74 -8.81 13.00
C LEU A 323 -9.88 -9.86 14.09
N LEU A 324 -10.47 -9.49 15.23
CA LEU A 324 -10.50 -10.31 16.44
C LEU A 324 -11.04 -11.73 16.22
N PRO A 325 -12.17 -11.95 15.50
CA PRO A 325 -12.68 -13.30 15.27
C PRO A 325 -11.67 -14.21 14.57
N PHE A 326 -11.02 -13.70 13.51
CA PHE A 326 -10.01 -14.46 12.77
C PHE A 326 -8.76 -14.72 13.61
N CYS A 327 -8.32 -13.73 14.40
CA CYS A 327 -7.18 -13.88 15.28
C CYS A 327 -7.47 -14.89 16.41
N VAL A 328 -8.66 -14.86 17.03
CA VAL A 328 -9.06 -15.83 18.06
C VAL A 328 -9.06 -17.25 17.50
N ILE A 329 -9.67 -17.46 16.32
CA ILE A 329 -9.67 -18.77 15.65
C ILE A 329 -8.24 -19.24 15.36
N SER A 330 -7.40 -18.37 14.77
CA SER A 330 -6.02 -18.73 14.43
C SER A 330 -5.15 -18.98 15.66
N LEU A 331 -5.36 -18.28 16.78
CA LEU A 331 -4.63 -18.49 18.03
C LEU A 331 -5.05 -19.78 18.72
N SER A 332 -6.38 -20.06 18.77
CA SER A 332 -6.92 -21.22 19.48
C SER A 332 -6.69 -22.52 18.72
N PHE A 333 -6.79 -22.51 17.40
CA PHE A 333 -6.74 -23.69 16.54
C PHE A 333 -5.54 -23.70 15.58
N ALA A 334 -4.43 -23.05 15.96
CA ALA A 334 -3.24 -22.93 15.09
C ALA A 334 -2.69 -24.30 14.65
N LYS A 335 -2.65 -25.26 15.55
CA LYS A 335 -2.14 -26.61 15.28
C LYS A 335 -3.10 -27.37 14.35
N GLU A 336 -4.38 -27.36 14.65
CA GLU A 336 -5.44 -28.03 13.89
C GLU A 336 -5.54 -27.47 12.46
N ILE A 337 -5.49 -26.15 12.32
CA ILE A 337 -5.51 -25.48 11.03
C ILE A 337 -4.34 -25.95 10.16
N LEU A 338 -3.11 -25.93 10.69
CA LEU A 338 -1.93 -26.35 9.94
C LEU A 338 -1.94 -27.87 9.68
N GLN A 339 -2.45 -28.66 10.61
CA GLN A 339 -2.53 -30.11 10.48
C GLN A 339 -3.50 -30.51 9.36
N ILE A 340 -4.67 -29.87 9.28
CA ILE A 340 -5.66 -30.13 8.23
C ILE A 340 -5.16 -29.64 6.87
N TRP A 341 -4.48 -28.49 6.85
CA TRP A 341 -4.09 -27.85 5.60
C TRP A 341 -2.83 -28.45 4.98
N ILE A 342 -1.81 -28.81 5.78
CA ILE A 342 -0.49 -29.23 5.29
C ILE A 342 -0.12 -30.62 5.82
N GLY A 343 -0.44 -30.93 7.09
CA GLY A 343 -0.10 -32.20 7.71
C GLY A 343 0.46 -32.06 9.13
N ALA A 344 0.49 -33.18 9.87
CA ALA A 344 0.80 -33.20 11.30
C ALA A 344 2.26 -32.76 11.59
N ASP A 345 3.23 -33.24 10.81
CA ASP A 345 4.65 -32.93 11.03
C ASP A 345 4.95 -31.45 10.84
N PHE A 346 4.35 -30.84 9.82
CA PHE A 346 4.46 -29.39 9.58
C PHE A 346 3.80 -28.59 10.71
N ALA A 347 2.62 -29.03 11.17
CA ALA A 347 1.90 -28.36 12.25
C ALA A 347 2.70 -28.33 13.55
N LEU A 348 3.36 -29.43 13.94
CA LEU A 348 4.18 -29.49 15.15
C LEU A 348 5.33 -28.49 15.16
N GLN A 349 5.92 -28.20 14.01
CA GLN A 349 7.02 -27.24 13.90
C GLN A 349 6.56 -25.78 13.76
N SER A 350 5.36 -25.54 13.20
CA SER A 350 4.93 -24.20 12.78
C SER A 350 3.81 -23.59 13.60
N PHE A 351 3.09 -24.34 14.47
CA PHE A 351 1.90 -23.79 15.16
C PHE A 351 2.23 -22.61 16.08
N ARG A 352 3.37 -22.66 16.79
CA ARG A 352 3.83 -21.53 17.63
C ARG A 352 4.15 -20.30 16.81
N VAL A 353 4.77 -20.52 15.64
CA VAL A 353 5.05 -19.43 14.67
C VAL A 353 3.74 -18.78 14.22
N LEU A 354 2.73 -19.60 13.87
CA LEU A 354 1.40 -19.09 13.48
C LEU A 354 0.73 -18.31 14.61
N GLN A 355 0.80 -18.77 15.86
CA GLN A 355 0.26 -18.06 17.02
C GLN A 355 0.95 -16.71 17.23
N LEU A 356 2.28 -16.67 17.26
CA LEU A 356 3.04 -15.43 17.45
C LEU A 356 2.76 -14.42 16.32
N MET A 357 2.73 -14.89 15.08
CA MET A 357 2.43 -14.05 13.92
C MET A 357 0.98 -13.56 13.91
N THR A 358 0.02 -14.35 14.38
CA THR A 358 -1.37 -13.91 14.51
C THR A 358 -1.50 -12.78 15.52
N ALA A 359 -0.82 -12.87 16.66
CA ALA A 359 -0.75 -11.77 17.63
C ALA A 359 -0.11 -10.52 17.01
N ALA A 360 1.00 -10.69 16.26
CA ALA A 360 1.65 -9.60 15.57
C ALA A 360 0.74 -8.93 14.51
N VAL A 361 -0.04 -9.71 13.75
CA VAL A 361 -1.01 -9.18 12.77
C VAL A 361 -2.09 -8.35 13.45
N LEU A 362 -2.58 -8.77 14.62
CA LEU A 362 -3.55 -7.98 15.38
C LEU A 362 -2.96 -6.63 15.79
N LEU A 363 -1.75 -6.61 16.37
CA LEU A 363 -1.08 -5.38 16.77
C LEU A 363 -0.77 -4.48 15.55
N ASN A 364 -0.30 -5.07 14.45
CA ASN A 364 -0.02 -4.33 13.21
C ASN A 364 -1.30 -3.71 12.63
N GLY A 365 -2.40 -4.46 12.60
CA GLY A 365 -3.71 -3.95 12.18
C GLY A 365 -4.15 -2.73 13.00
N LEU A 366 -3.92 -2.76 14.32
CA LEU A 366 -4.21 -1.63 15.21
C LEU A 366 -3.29 -0.44 14.93
N ALA A 367 -2.00 -0.67 14.66
CA ALA A 367 -1.00 0.34 14.36
C ALA A 367 -1.33 1.13 13.06
N MET A 368 -2.06 0.53 12.12
CA MET A 368 -2.48 1.19 10.87
C MET A 368 -3.31 2.45 11.10
N MET A 369 -4.12 2.53 12.16
CA MET A 369 -4.96 3.70 12.43
C MET A 369 -4.16 4.92 12.92
N PRO A 370 -3.36 4.85 13.99
CA PRO A 370 -2.51 5.97 14.39
C PRO A 370 -1.47 6.33 13.31
N PHE A 371 -0.93 5.36 12.57
CA PHE A 371 -0.07 5.61 11.42
C PHE A 371 -0.75 6.48 10.36
N SER A 372 -1.95 6.10 9.93
CA SER A 372 -2.76 6.85 8.96
C SER A 372 -3.11 8.25 9.45
N LEU A 373 -3.45 8.39 10.75
CA LEU A 373 -3.76 9.66 11.40
C LEU A 373 -2.55 10.62 11.39
N ILE A 374 -1.37 10.13 11.77
CA ILE A 374 -0.14 10.94 11.84
C ILE A 374 0.24 11.45 10.44
N GLN A 375 0.15 10.57 9.43
CA GLN A 375 0.42 10.96 8.05
C GLN A 375 -0.62 11.96 7.52
N ALA A 376 -1.91 11.73 7.78
CA ALA A 376 -2.98 12.65 7.41
C ALA A 376 -2.83 14.03 8.07
N ALA A 377 -2.30 14.08 9.30
CA ALA A 377 -1.95 15.32 10.00
C ALA A 377 -0.70 16.02 9.43
N GLY A 378 -0.14 15.54 8.31
CA GLY A 378 1.00 16.16 7.64
C GLY A 378 2.36 15.87 8.28
N ARG A 379 2.47 14.82 9.11
CA ARG A 379 3.70 14.45 9.82
C ARG A 379 4.23 13.05 9.43
N PRO A 380 4.41 12.77 8.10
CA PRO A 380 5.02 11.51 7.66
C PRO A 380 6.49 11.38 8.10
N ASP A 381 7.16 12.49 8.43
CA ASP A 381 8.49 12.52 9.02
C ASP A 381 8.57 11.71 10.32
N ILE A 382 7.53 11.74 11.14
CA ILE A 382 7.47 11.01 12.41
C ILE A 382 7.37 9.50 12.16
N THR A 383 6.47 9.07 11.29
CA THR A 383 6.33 7.65 10.96
C THR A 383 7.60 7.09 10.30
N ALA A 384 8.27 7.88 9.45
CA ALA A 384 9.53 7.49 8.85
C ALA A 384 10.67 7.36 9.89
N LYS A 385 10.76 8.30 10.83
CA LYS A 385 11.74 8.23 11.94
C LYS A 385 11.51 7.02 12.84
N PHE A 386 10.22 6.66 13.10
CA PHE A 386 9.90 5.46 13.86
C PHE A 386 10.35 4.20 13.11
N HIS A 387 10.09 4.10 11.80
CA HIS A 387 10.58 2.96 11.00
C HIS A 387 12.12 2.88 10.95
N ILE A 388 12.84 4.02 10.92
CA ILE A 388 14.32 4.02 11.03
C ILE A 388 14.75 3.48 12.40
N LEU A 389 14.15 3.98 13.49
CA LEU A 389 14.44 3.51 14.84
C LEU A 389 14.15 2.03 15.00
N GLU A 390 12.99 1.58 14.49
CA GLU A 390 12.62 0.17 14.51
C GLU A 390 13.63 -0.70 13.76
N LEU A 391 14.07 -0.29 12.56
CA LEU A 391 15.07 -1.03 11.79
C LEU A 391 16.36 -1.24 12.59
N VAL A 392 16.85 -0.17 13.25
CA VAL A 392 18.07 -0.23 14.06
C VAL A 392 17.90 -1.17 15.26
N LEU A 393 16.75 -1.13 15.93
CA LEU A 393 16.47 -2.00 17.07
C LEU A 393 16.14 -3.44 16.64
N TYR A 394 15.48 -3.61 15.50
CA TYR A 394 15.00 -4.90 15.03
C TYR A 394 16.13 -5.86 14.69
N ILE A 395 17.20 -5.39 14.03
CA ILE A 395 18.30 -6.26 13.60
C ILE A 395 18.94 -7.00 14.77
N PRO A 396 19.39 -6.35 15.86
CA PRO A 396 19.99 -7.07 17.00
C PRO A 396 18.97 -7.96 17.74
N ILE A 397 17.72 -7.50 17.88
CA ILE A 397 16.66 -8.28 18.51
C ILE A 397 16.40 -9.55 17.69
N LEU A 398 16.28 -9.42 16.35
CA LEU A 398 16.06 -10.53 15.44
C LEU A 398 17.20 -11.55 15.53
N TRP A 399 18.44 -11.10 15.48
CA TRP A 399 19.62 -11.96 15.59
C TRP A 399 19.64 -12.74 16.90
N LEU A 400 19.41 -12.04 18.03
CA LEU A 400 19.40 -12.66 19.35
C LEU A 400 18.29 -13.71 19.49
N LEU A 401 17.06 -13.35 19.10
CA LEU A 401 15.91 -14.23 19.24
C LEU A 401 15.98 -15.45 18.31
N ILE A 402 16.51 -15.29 17.08
CA ILE A 402 16.72 -16.44 16.18
C ILE A 402 17.77 -17.39 16.77
N ARG A 403 18.84 -16.87 17.34
CA ARG A 403 19.89 -17.67 17.97
C ARG A 403 19.35 -18.54 19.09
N GLU A 404 18.46 -18.02 19.92
CA GLU A 404 17.92 -18.72 21.11
C GLU A 404 16.72 -19.63 20.77
N TRP A 405 15.83 -19.20 19.87
CA TRP A 405 14.56 -19.89 19.61
C TRP A 405 14.28 -20.19 18.12
N GLY A 406 15.26 -20.09 17.26
CA GLY A 406 15.12 -20.44 15.84
C GLY A 406 13.97 -19.71 15.14
N ILE A 407 13.10 -20.47 14.44
CA ILE A 407 11.96 -19.91 13.68
C ILE A 407 10.92 -19.21 14.60
N SER A 408 10.72 -19.71 15.81
CA SER A 408 9.84 -19.06 16.80
C SER A 408 10.44 -17.74 17.29
N GLY A 409 11.77 -17.67 17.39
CA GLY A 409 12.50 -16.44 17.70
C GLY A 409 12.31 -15.35 16.64
N ALA A 410 12.32 -15.69 15.36
CA ALA A 410 12.02 -14.76 14.29
C ALA A 410 10.59 -14.21 14.38
N ALA A 411 9.60 -15.08 14.64
CA ALA A 411 8.21 -14.67 14.82
C ALA A 411 8.02 -13.76 16.06
N MET A 412 8.75 -14.07 17.14
CA MET A 412 8.75 -13.24 18.37
C MET A 412 9.41 -11.87 18.10
N ALA A 413 10.51 -11.82 17.35
CA ALA A 413 11.15 -10.57 16.97
C ALA A 413 10.20 -9.66 16.19
N TRP A 414 9.44 -10.22 15.24
CA TRP A 414 8.42 -9.47 14.53
C TRP A 414 7.30 -8.97 15.44
N LEU A 415 6.80 -9.81 16.37
CA LEU A 415 5.80 -9.43 17.37
C LEU A 415 6.30 -8.26 18.24
N VAL A 416 7.54 -8.35 18.75
CA VAL A 416 8.17 -7.28 19.56
C VAL A 416 8.27 -5.99 18.75
N ARG A 417 8.76 -6.04 17.51
CA ARG A 417 8.87 -4.88 16.62
C ARG A 417 7.53 -4.19 16.42
N VAL A 418 6.49 -4.95 16.06
CA VAL A 418 5.16 -4.40 15.82
C VAL A 418 4.52 -3.87 17.11
N GLY A 419 4.84 -4.47 18.26
CA GLY A 419 4.46 -3.95 19.58
C GLY A 419 5.10 -2.60 19.87
N ILE A 420 6.39 -2.44 19.58
CA ILE A 420 7.11 -1.15 19.72
C ILE A 420 6.48 -0.11 18.79
N ASP A 421 6.25 -0.45 17.51
CA ASP A 421 5.62 0.44 16.53
C ASP A 421 4.25 0.93 17.03
N LEU A 422 3.39 0.02 17.48
CA LEU A 422 2.06 0.37 18.02
C LEU A 422 2.18 1.35 19.20
N ILE A 423 3.08 1.09 20.16
CA ILE A 423 3.29 1.93 21.33
C ILE A 423 3.75 3.34 20.91
N LEU A 424 4.73 3.43 20.01
CA LEU A 424 5.24 4.72 19.51
C LEU A 424 4.16 5.51 18.81
N LEU A 425 3.42 4.86 17.90
CA LEU A 425 2.36 5.49 17.11
C LEU A 425 1.18 5.95 17.97
N VAL A 426 0.68 5.09 18.89
CA VAL A 426 -0.45 5.44 19.78
C VAL A 426 -0.05 6.56 20.75
N THR A 427 1.16 6.52 21.31
CA THR A 427 1.65 7.55 22.22
C THR A 427 1.73 8.91 21.52
N TYR A 428 2.29 8.95 20.30
CA TYR A 428 2.39 10.18 19.54
C TYR A 428 1.02 10.71 19.10
N ALA A 429 0.14 9.84 18.57
CA ALA A 429 -1.21 10.20 18.20
C ALA A 429 -2.02 10.73 19.39
N GLY A 430 -1.90 10.09 20.56
CA GLY A 430 -2.59 10.50 21.79
C GLY A 430 -2.13 11.88 22.29
N LYS A 431 -0.80 12.16 22.25
CA LYS A 431 -0.25 13.48 22.60
C LYS A 431 -0.82 14.57 21.67
N ARG A 432 -0.92 14.31 20.37
CA ARG A 432 -1.47 15.25 19.40
C ARG A 432 -2.95 15.51 19.63
N ILE A 433 -3.74 14.48 19.88
CA ILE A 433 -5.17 14.60 20.16
C ILE A 433 -5.42 15.44 21.42
N LYS A 434 -4.61 15.20 22.50
CA LYS A 434 -4.70 15.98 23.75
C LYS A 434 -4.29 17.45 23.56
N ALA A 435 -3.19 17.71 22.87
CA ALA A 435 -2.70 19.07 22.63
C ALA A 435 -3.72 19.94 21.88
N ALA A 436 -4.44 19.35 20.96
CA ALA A 436 -5.41 20.07 20.18
C ALA A 436 -6.74 20.25 20.92
N ALA A 437 -7.16 19.30 21.77
CA ALA A 437 -8.33 19.50 22.66
C ALA A 437 -8.07 20.63 23.68
N GLY A 438 -6.83 20.78 24.17
CA GLY A 438 -6.44 21.90 25.05
C GLY A 438 -6.42 23.27 24.36
N SER A 439 -6.07 23.33 23.07
CA SER A 439 -6.10 24.58 22.30
C SER A 439 -7.52 25.06 21.97
N ASP A 440 -8.47 24.15 21.80
CA ASP A 440 -9.88 24.48 21.57
C ASP A 440 -10.56 25.04 22.84
N LEU A 441 -10.20 24.56 24.02
CA LEU A 441 -10.69 25.09 25.30
C LEU A 441 -10.18 26.53 25.49
N ASN A 442 -8.88 26.76 25.27
CA ASN A 442 -8.29 28.10 25.43
C ASN A 442 -8.81 29.13 24.39
N ASN A 443 -9.24 28.68 23.23
CA ASN A 443 -9.83 29.53 22.18
C ASN A 443 -11.31 29.81 22.43
N ARG A 444 -12.03 28.91 23.11
CA ARG A 444 -13.42 29.17 23.57
C ARG A 444 -13.44 30.17 24.71
N ASP A 445 -12.54 30.05 25.67
CA ASP A 445 -12.44 30.98 26.79
C ASP A 445 -12.05 32.40 26.35
N ARG A 446 -11.15 32.53 25.33
CA ARG A 446 -10.84 33.85 24.75
C ARG A 446 -12.01 34.49 23.98
N LYS A 447 -12.90 33.71 23.38
CA LYS A 447 -14.12 34.22 22.73
C LYS A 447 -15.20 34.59 23.75
N PHE A 448 -15.21 34.00 24.95
CA PHE A 448 -16.13 34.39 26.03
C PHE A 448 -15.67 35.65 26.76
N LEU A 449 -14.38 36.00 26.75
CA LEU A 449 -13.84 37.21 27.38
C LEU A 449 -13.78 38.43 26.46
N SER A 450 -14.18 38.27 25.19
CA SER A 450 -14.26 39.37 24.19
C SER A 450 -15.68 39.87 23.90
N TRP A 451 -16.63 39.62 24.82
CA TRP A 451 -17.99 40.22 24.84
C TRP A 451 -18.15 41.17 26.02
#